data_a73dfb9968ff4ae5e2afe190ad4c9dc2
#
_entry.id   a73dfb9968ff4ae5e2afe190ad4c9dc2
#
_cell.length_a   1.000
_cell.length_b   1.000
_cell.length_c   1.000
_cell.angle_alpha   90.00
_cell.angle_beta   90.00
_cell.angle_gamma   90.00
#
_symmetry.space_group_name_H-M   'P 1'
#
loop_
_entity.id
_entity.type
_entity.pdbx_description
1 polymer ?
#
loop_
_entity_poly.entity_id
_entity_poly.type
_entity_poly.pdbx_seq_one_letter_code
_entity_poly.pdbx_strand_id
1 'polypeptide(L)'
;MNETRDIIAIGESLIELSTSESLTTAKSLDKYYGGDSLTSAIAALRLGSKVAFISRICTDCFQEYLLQSWQNEGLDISQVKPVKGTNGLYMVSKVQDCSTKEFAYYRKKTAATNLSIEDISQEYIQNSSLIYATGMTQSLSLSAKEAVKYAFEIARENNVLTSYDPNFTPLIWTEDEAREAFEEIAELIDIIFINAKNDSPVICDFASVDNEIKYLWDRGIGTVIIKSSEEKGYYVGYQGNISFVQYYCDNTIDNTGAGDAFNGGVLHGITSGMSPYKAVNLGSIVAGLQVQNYGAIKSIPSKDEVYKIFKGQDD
;
A
#
# COMPACT_ATOMS: atom_id res chain seq x y z
N MET A 1 29.09 7.15 0.40
CA MET A 1 28.11 7.25 -0.71
C MET A 1 26.80 6.77 -0.12
N ASN A 2 25.76 7.63 -0.08
CA ASN A 2 24.45 7.20 0.36
C ASN A 2 23.92 6.17 -0.62
N GLU A 3 23.51 4.99 -0.15
CA GLU A 3 22.90 3.99 -1.02
C GLU A 3 21.57 4.55 -1.55
N THR A 4 21.40 4.51 -2.87
CA THR A 4 20.11 4.85 -3.49
C THR A 4 19.06 3.80 -3.13
N ARG A 5 17.85 4.26 -2.82
CA ARG A 5 16.70 3.40 -2.55
C ARG A 5 15.81 3.35 -3.78
N ASP A 6 15.21 2.20 -4.02
CA ASP A 6 14.25 2.09 -5.12
C ASP A 6 12.90 2.70 -4.71
N ILE A 7 12.47 2.42 -3.47
CA ILE A 7 11.16 2.84 -2.96
C ILE A 7 11.30 3.36 -1.53
N ILE A 8 10.65 4.48 -1.24
CA ILE A 8 10.37 4.95 0.12
C ILE A 8 8.86 4.86 0.35
N ALA A 9 8.42 4.08 1.33
CA ALA A 9 7.03 4.04 1.74
C ALA A 9 6.82 4.89 3.01
N ILE A 10 5.72 5.65 3.05
CA ILE A 10 5.31 6.45 4.22
C ILE A 10 4.02 5.86 4.78
N GLY A 11 3.97 5.60 6.09
CA GLY A 11 2.72 5.15 6.70
C GLY A 11 2.85 4.63 8.12
N GLU A 12 1.86 3.85 8.53
CA GLU A 12 1.85 3.22 9.84
C GLU A 12 2.09 1.72 9.77
N SER A 13 2.57 1.17 10.87
CA SER A 13 2.50 -0.25 11.16
C SER A 13 1.48 -0.51 12.25
N LEU A 14 0.73 -1.58 12.06
CA LEU A 14 -0.28 -2.05 12.99
C LEU A 14 0.07 -3.44 13.49
N ILE A 15 -0.20 -3.72 14.78
CA ILE A 15 -0.26 -5.10 15.26
C ILE A 15 -1.53 -5.72 14.71
N GLU A 16 -1.40 -6.84 14.01
CA GLU A 16 -2.53 -7.66 13.58
C GLU A 16 -2.80 -8.74 14.63
N LEU A 17 -4.04 -8.79 15.10
CA LEU A 17 -4.55 -9.89 15.91
C LEU A 17 -5.65 -10.59 15.10
N SER A 18 -5.39 -11.81 14.66
CA SER A 18 -6.30 -12.52 13.75
C SER A 18 -6.76 -13.85 14.32
N THR A 19 -7.95 -14.27 13.90
CA THR A 19 -8.57 -15.54 14.27
C THR A 19 -9.37 -16.12 13.11
N SER A 20 -9.54 -17.44 13.08
CA SER A 20 -10.46 -18.11 12.16
C SER A 20 -11.90 -18.21 12.69
N GLU A 21 -12.15 -17.72 13.91
CA GLU A 21 -13.46 -17.65 14.52
C GLU A 21 -14.03 -16.23 14.43
N SER A 22 -15.33 -16.03 14.74
CA SER A 22 -15.88 -14.68 14.95
C SER A 22 -15.19 -14.00 16.11
N LEU A 23 -14.91 -12.68 16.00
CA LEU A 23 -14.31 -11.88 17.07
C LEU A 23 -15.12 -11.90 18.36
N THR A 24 -16.45 -12.14 18.26
CA THR A 24 -17.34 -12.24 19.42
C THR A 24 -17.15 -13.53 20.24
N THR A 25 -16.67 -14.61 19.63
CA THR A 25 -16.58 -15.93 20.26
C THR A 25 -15.16 -16.43 20.45
N ALA A 26 -14.20 -15.87 19.71
CA ALA A 26 -12.80 -16.26 19.76
C ALA A 26 -12.20 -16.12 21.15
N LYS A 27 -11.51 -17.16 21.60
CA LYS A 27 -10.80 -17.18 22.88
C LYS A 27 -9.30 -16.91 22.73
N SER A 28 -8.77 -16.99 21.52
CA SER A 28 -7.38 -16.73 21.20
C SER A 28 -7.27 -16.02 19.86
N LEU A 29 -6.23 -15.19 19.70
CA LEU A 29 -5.91 -14.52 18.46
C LEU A 29 -4.40 -14.72 18.19
N ASP A 30 -4.07 -14.99 16.95
CA ASP A 30 -2.69 -15.07 16.48
C ASP A 30 -2.16 -13.65 16.24
N LYS A 31 -0.92 -13.40 16.67
CA LYS A 31 -0.26 -12.11 16.52
C LYS A 31 0.61 -12.07 15.29
N TYR A 32 0.34 -11.08 14.43
CA TYR A 32 1.13 -10.69 13.27
C TYR A 32 1.34 -9.18 13.26
N TYR A 33 1.83 -8.65 12.17
CA TYR A 33 1.87 -7.21 11.90
C TYR A 33 1.40 -6.93 10.48
N GLY A 34 0.93 -5.71 10.26
CA GLY A 34 0.44 -5.24 8.98
C GLY A 34 0.52 -3.72 8.88
N GLY A 35 -0.21 -3.17 7.98
CA GLY A 35 -0.25 -1.79 7.56
C GLY A 35 -0.22 -1.76 6.04
N ASP A 36 -1.07 -0.97 5.42
CA ASP A 36 -1.24 -0.95 3.96
C ASP A 36 0.05 -0.58 3.22
N SER A 37 0.63 0.57 3.54
CA SER A 37 1.91 1.00 2.95
C SER A 37 3.08 0.07 3.33
N LEU A 38 3.08 -0.48 4.54
CA LEU A 38 4.09 -1.43 4.98
C LEU A 38 3.97 -2.77 4.23
N THR A 39 2.75 -3.27 4.00
CA THR A 39 2.51 -4.48 3.22
C THR A 39 3.02 -4.33 1.79
N SER A 40 2.74 -3.18 1.15
CA SER A 40 3.28 -2.84 -0.18
C SER A 40 4.81 -2.77 -0.18
N ALA A 41 5.39 -2.15 0.86
CA ALA A 41 6.84 -2.06 1.04
C ALA A 41 7.50 -3.46 1.14
N ILE A 42 6.95 -4.35 1.99
CA ILE A 42 7.47 -5.71 2.16
C ILE A 42 7.31 -6.53 0.88
N ALA A 43 6.21 -6.37 0.14
CA ALA A 43 6.02 -7.06 -1.14
C ALA A 43 7.10 -6.66 -2.16
N ALA A 44 7.36 -5.37 -2.34
CA ALA A 44 8.42 -4.88 -3.21
C ALA A 44 9.81 -5.35 -2.76
N LEU A 45 10.07 -5.33 -1.45
CA LEU A 45 11.33 -5.76 -0.87
C LEU A 45 11.60 -7.24 -1.10
N ARG A 46 10.61 -8.12 -0.90
CA ARG A 46 10.73 -9.56 -1.16
C ARG A 46 10.98 -9.88 -2.64
N LEU A 47 10.60 -8.99 -3.56
CA LEU A 47 10.94 -9.11 -4.99
C LEU A 47 12.37 -8.63 -5.31
N GLY A 48 13.02 -7.92 -4.37
CA GLY A 48 14.42 -7.51 -4.48
C GLY A 48 14.64 -6.00 -4.60
N SER A 49 13.61 -5.17 -4.43
CA SER A 49 13.79 -3.71 -4.30
C SER A 49 14.47 -3.34 -3.00
N LYS A 50 15.26 -2.26 -3.01
CA LYS A 50 15.76 -1.60 -1.80
C LYS A 50 14.68 -0.66 -1.28
N VAL A 51 14.05 -1.04 -0.19
CA VAL A 51 12.89 -0.31 0.35
C VAL A 51 13.21 0.29 1.71
N ALA A 52 12.78 1.54 1.90
CA ALA A 52 12.82 2.23 3.17
C ALA A 52 11.41 2.57 3.66
N PHE A 53 11.28 2.72 4.99
CA PHE A 53 10.02 3.04 5.62
C PHE A 53 10.15 4.28 6.50
N ILE A 54 9.32 5.30 6.23
CA ILE A 54 9.18 6.50 7.06
C ILE A 54 7.95 6.30 7.94
N SER A 55 8.13 6.26 9.25
CA SER A 55 7.05 6.01 10.21
C SER A 55 7.42 6.47 11.62
N ARG A 56 6.42 6.47 12.49
CA ARG A 56 6.61 6.59 13.93
C ARG A 56 6.20 5.29 14.62
N ILE A 57 7.03 4.83 15.56
CA ILE A 57 6.80 3.62 16.35
C ILE A 57 6.73 3.96 17.84
N CYS A 58 5.88 3.28 18.60
CA CYS A 58 5.83 3.47 20.05
C CYS A 58 6.87 2.63 20.78
N THR A 59 7.35 3.19 21.90
CA THR A 59 8.23 2.49 22.86
C THR A 59 7.42 1.62 23.85
N ASP A 60 6.40 0.90 23.36
CA ASP A 60 5.60 -0.05 24.13
C ASP A 60 6.12 -1.49 24.01
N CYS A 61 5.37 -2.46 24.53
CA CYS A 61 5.75 -3.88 24.53
C CYS A 61 5.85 -4.51 23.13
N PHE A 62 5.38 -3.83 22.07
CA PHE A 62 5.43 -4.32 20.69
C PHE A 62 6.61 -3.77 19.89
N GLN A 63 7.31 -2.75 20.39
CA GLN A 63 8.39 -2.09 19.66
C GLN A 63 9.45 -3.07 19.17
N GLU A 64 9.99 -3.88 20.06
CA GLU A 64 11.05 -4.82 19.72
C GLU A 64 10.59 -5.84 18.66
N TYR A 65 9.38 -6.38 18.83
CA TYR A 65 8.78 -7.30 17.88
C TYR A 65 8.66 -6.68 16.47
N LEU A 66 8.18 -5.47 16.37
CA LEU A 66 8.00 -4.78 15.08
C LEU A 66 9.36 -4.49 14.43
N LEU A 67 10.28 -3.86 15.16
CA LEU A 67 11.59 -3.51 14.63
C LEU A 67 12.37 -4.75 14.16
N GLN A 68 12.35 -5.83 14.97
CA GLN A 68 13.02 -7.05 14.61
C GLN A 68 12.38 -7.74 13.41
N SER A 69 11.05 -7.70 13.31
CA SER A 69 10.33 -8.26 12.16
C SER A 69 10.71 -7.54 10.86
N TRP A 70 10.78 -6.21 10.86
CA TRP A 70 11.15 -5.41 9.69
C TRP A 70 12.63 -5.56 9.32
N GLN A 71 13.52 -5.62 10.31
CA GLN A 71 14.95 -5.87 10.08
C GLN A 71 15.20 -7.26 9.49
N ASN A 72 14.45 -8.29 9.93
CA ASN A 72 14.54 -9.64 9.38
C ASN A 72 14.08 -9.70 7.91
N GLU A 73 13.14 -8.83 7.49
CA GLU A 73 12.77 -8.67 6.07
C GLU A 73 13.86 -7.91 5.27
N GLY A 74 14.74 -7.16 5.93
CA GLY A 74 15.74 -6.31 5.29
C GLY A 74 15.25 -4.89 4.98
N LEU A 75 14.14 -4.45 5.62
CA LEU A 75 13.59 -3.11 5.44
C LEU A 75 14.53 -2.05 6.05
N ASP A 76 14.82 -0.98 5.32
CA ASP A 76 15.54 0.16 5.88
C ASP A 76 14.61 0.97 6.80
N ILE A 77 14.86 0.87 8.09
CA ILE A 77 14.10 1.53 9.16
C ILE A 77 14.82 2.75 9.75
N SER A 78 15.84 3.26 9.08
CA SER A 78 16.64 4.40 9.57
C SER A 78 15.82 5.69 9.77
N GLN A 79 14.64 5.78 9.09
CA GLN A 79 13.70 6.88 9.22
C GLN A 79 12.47 6.54 10.08
N VAL A 80 12.52 5.44 10.83
CA VAL A 80 11.47 5.11 11.82
C VAL A 80 11.86 5.73 13.16
N LYS A 81 11.04 6.69 13.63
CA LYS A 81 11.33 7.43 14.86
C LYS A 81 10.49 6.92 16.04
N PRO A 82 11.11 6.62 17.19
CA PRO A 82 10.38 6.21 18.38
C PRO A 82 9.69 7.40 19.05
N VAL A 83 8.47 7.18 19.55
CA VAL A 83 7.69 8.13 20.35
C VAL A 83 7.04 7.44 21.55
N LYS A 84 6.64 8.21 22.56
CA LYS A 84 5.83 7.69 23.68
C LYS A 84 4.38 7.52 23.25
N GLY A 85 3.71 6.49 23.73
CA GLY A 85 2.29 6.23 23.48
C GLY A 85 1.98 4.75 23.32
N THR A 86 1.20 4.39 22.30
CA THR A 86 0.85 3.01 21.94
C THR A 86 1.04 2.81 20.44
N ASN A 87 1.43 1.61 20.02
CA ASN A 87 1.32 1.20 18.63
C ASN A 87 -0.15 0.95 18.28
N GLY A 88 -0.51 1.20 17.03
CA GLY A 88 -1.83 0.88 16.53
C GLY A 88 -2.01 -0.64 16.40
N LEU A 89 -3.24 -1.10 16.51
CA LEU A 89 -3.59 -2.50 16.26
C LEU A 89 -4.92 -2.61 15.52
N TYR A 90 -5.10 -3.73 14.85
CA TYR A 90 -6.42 -4.14 14.38
C TYR A 90 -6.66 -5.62 14.70
N MET A 91 -7.93 -5.95 14.83
CA MET A 91 -8.39 -7.32 14.95
C MET A 91 -9.11 -7.71 13.66
N VAL A 92 -8.92 -8.92 13.20
CA VAL A 92 -9.59 -9.44 12.01
C VAL A 92 -10.04 -10.88 12.22
N SER A 93 -11.30 -11.12 11.89
CA SER A 93 -11.86 -12.47 11.74
C SER A 93 -11.63 -12.97 10.32
N LYS A 94 -10.99 -14.13 10.17
CA LYS A 94 -10.72 -14.80 8.89
C LYS A 94 -11.67 -16.00 8.67
N VAL A 95 -12.93 -15.86 9.04
CA VAL A 95 -13.96 -16.89 8.79
C VAL A 95 -14.02 -17.18 7.29
N GLN A 96 -14.15 -18.44 6.90
CA GLN A 96 -14.11 -18.90 5.50
C GLN A 96 -15.17 -18.28 4.57
N ASP A 97 -16.22 -17.70 5.12
CA ASP A 97 -17.19 -16.93 4.34
C ASP A 97 -16.71 -15.47 4.23
N CYS A 98 -16.11 -15.12 3.08
CA CYS A 98 -15.61 -13.78 2.78
C CYS A 98 -16.66 -12.65 2.89
N SER A 99 -17.96 -12.98 2.99
CA SER A 99 -19.05 -12.01 3.14
C SER A 99 -19.14 -11.40 4.55
N THR A 100 -18.46 -11.99 5.56
CA THR A 100 -18.59 -11.64 6.99
C THR A 100 -17.28 -11.33 7.70
N LYS A 101 -16.25 -10.83 6.98
CA LYS A 101 -15.02 -10.40 7.65
C LYS A 101 -15.32 -9.27 8.64
N GLU A 102 -14.99 -9.53 9.91
CA GLU A 102 -15.08 -8.55 10.96
C GLU A 102 -13.72 -7.86 11.12
N PHE A 103 -13.70 -6.53 11.09
CA PHE A 103 -12.52 -5.71 11.37
C PHE A 103 -12.82 -4.76 12.53
N ALA A 104 -11.85 -4.62 13.45
CA ALA A 104 -11.88 -3.63 14.50
C ALA A 104 -10.53 -2.92 14.57
N TYR A 105 -10.52 -1.60 14.31
CA TYR A 105 -9.31 -0.78 14.32
C TYR A 105 -9.16 -0.03 15.64
N TYR A 106 -7.96 -0.09 16.22
CA TYR A 106 -7.54 0.66 17.39
C TYR A 106 -6.29 1.49 17.03
N ARG A 107 -6.52 2.56 16.27
CA ARG A 107 -5.42 3.37 15.68
C ARG A 107 -5.51 4.88 16.04
N LYS A 108 -6.43 5.28 16.91
CA LYS A 108 -6.55 6.68 17.36
C LYS A 108 -5.49 6.99 18.42
N LYS A 109 -4.81 8.14 18.27
CA LYS A 109 -3.76 8.61 19.20
C LYS A 109 -2.59 7.62 19.37
N THR A 110 -2.26 6.88 18.33
CA THR A 110 -1.12 5.96 18.28
C THR A 110 0.16 6.69 17.88
N ALA A 111 1.29 5.99 17.92
CA ALA A 111 2.58 6.54 17.52
C ALA A 111 2.55 7.15 16.12
N ALA A 112 1.95 6.46 15.17
CA ALA A 112 1.87 6.90 13.78
C ALA A 112 1.08 8.20 13.59
N THR A 113 0.13 8.52 14.48
CA THR A 113 -0.59 9.81 14.42
C THR A 113 0.29 11.04 14.70
N ASN A 114 1.52 10.84 15.16
CA ASN A 114 2.51 11.90 15.34
C ASN A 114 3.41 12.10 14.09
N LEU A 115 3.18 11.36 13.01
CA LEU A 115 3.88 11.58 11.76
C LEU A 115 3.71 13.04 11.31
N SER A 116 4.80 13.71 10.93
CA SER A 116 4.79 15.12 10.60
C SER A 116 5.88 15.45 9.58
N ILE A 117 5.90 16.68 9.08
CA ILE A 117 6.93 17.20 8.16
C ILE A 117 8.35 17.07 8.72
N GLU A 118 8.52 17.04 10.05
CA GLU A 118 9.82 16.84 10.71
C GLU A 118 10.40 15.43 10.49
N ASP A 119 9.58 14.48 10.03
CA ASP A 119 10.01 13.12 9.70
C ASP A 119 10.47 13.00 8.25
N ILE A 120 10.21 14.02 7.45
CA ILE A 120 10.50 14.03 6.02
C ILE A 120 11.86 14.69 5.79
N SER A 121 12.82 13.91 5.34
CA SER A 121 14.15 14.37 4.99
C SER A 121 14.26 14.55 3.49
N GLN A 122 14.49 15.78 3.04
CA GLN A 122 14.71 16.10 1.63
C GLN A 122 15.88 15.30 1.05
N GLU A 123 17.03 15.27 1.74
CA GLU A 123 18.21 14.50 1.30
C GLU A 123 17.90 13.02 1.14
N TYR A 124 17.04 12.48 2.01
CA TYR A 124 16.66 11.07 1.94
C TYR A 124 15.79 10.76 0.73
N ILE A 125 14.81 11.64 0.45
CA ILE A 125 13.91 11.48 -0.70
C ILE A 125 14.66 11.63 -2.02
N GLN A 126 15.56 12.62 -2.14
CA GLN A 126 16.37 12.85 -3.35
C GLN A 126 17.20 11.64 -3.79
N ASN A 127 17.53 10.75 -2.85
CA ASN A 127 18.29 9.52 -3.09
C ASN A 127 17.36 8.30 -3.26
N SER A 128 16.16 8.48 -3.79
CA SER A 128 15.22 7.40 -4.10
C SER A 128 14.68 7.51 -5.52
N SER A 129 14.13 6.41 -6.04
CA SER A 129 13.48 6.40 -7.36
C SER A 129 11.98 6.69 -7.28
N LEU A 130 11.35 6.32 -6.15
CA LEU A 130 9.92 6.44 -5.98
C LEU A 130 9.55 6.61 -4.50
N ILE A 131 8.55 7.45 -4.23
CA ILE A 131 7.90 7.58 -2.92
C ILE A 131 6.44 7.10 -3.01
N TYR A 132 6.01 6.31 -2.02
CA TYR A 132 4.68 5.75 -1.94
C TYR A 132 3.98 6.12 -0.64
N ALA A 133 2.76 6.60 -0.73
CA ALA A 133 1.90 6.88 0.42
C ALA A 133 0.44 6.50 0.10
N THR A 134 -0.40 6.48 1.13
CA THR A 134 -1.81 6.08 1.02
C THR A 134 -2.73 7.09 1.69
N GLY A 135 -4.01 7.05 1.33
CA GLY A 135 -5.04 7.80 2.04
C GLY A 135 -5.20 7.35 3.50
N MET A 136 -4.96 6.07 3.79
CA MET A 136 -4.93 5.60 5.18
C MET A 136 -3.82 6.28 6.00
N THR A 137 -2.69 6.61 5.39
CA THR A 137 -1.63 7.40 6.04
C THR A 137 -2.10 8.84 6.29
N GLN A 138 -2.73 9.46 5.30
CA GLN A 138 -3.26 10.83 5.46
C GLN A 138 -4.36 10.90 6.53
N SER A 139 -5.17 9.86 6.69
CA SER A 139 -6.25 9.79 7.68
C SER A 139 -5.77 9.68 9.14
N LEU A 140 -4.47 9.50 9.38
CA LEU A 140 -3.91 9.38 10.74
C LEU A 140 -4.07 10.68 11.54
N SER A 141 -3.76 11.82 10.91
CA SER A 141 -3.84 13.14 11.52
C SER A 141 -3.61 14.23 10.48
N LEU A 142 -3.92 15.48 10.82
CA LEU A 142 -3.59 16.62 9.96
C LEU A 142 -2.09 16.72 9.68
N SER A 143 -1.24 16.48 10.69
CA SER A 143 0.21 16.52 10.50
C SER A 143 0.73 15.39 9.59
N ALA A 144 0.10 14.22 9.60
CA ALA A 144 0.42 13.14 8.68
C ALA A 144 -0.02 13.47 7.24
N LYS A 145 -1.18 14.10 7.05
CA LYS A 145 -1.65 14.61 5.75
C LYS A 145 -0.66 15.63 5.18
N GLU A 146 -0.22 16.59 6.00
CA GLU A 146 0.79 17.57 5.63
C GLU A 146 2.14 16.94 5.31
N ALA A 147 2.55 15.90 6.07
CA ALA A 147 3.80 15.18 5.82
C ALA A 147 3.80 14.46 4.47
N VAL A 148 2.70 13.79 4.10
CA VAL A 148 2.56 13.14 2.79
C VAL A 148 2.65 14.17 1.67
N LYS A 149 1.91 15.28 1.78
CA LYS A 149 1.95 16.37 0.79
C LYS A 149 3.37 16.91 0.64
N TYR A 150 4.02 17.28 1.72
CA TYR A 150 5.38 17.81 1.72
C TYR A 150 6.39 16.83 1.11
N ALA A 151 6.25 15.54 1.40
CA ALA A 151 7.10 14.51 0.81
C ALA A 151 6.92 14.42 -0.71
N PHE A 152 5.69 14.53 -1.20
CA PHE A 152 5.39 14.53 -2.64
C PHE A 152 5.88 15.80 -3.34
N GLU A 153 5.79 16.96 -2.69
CA GLU A 153 6.37 18.22 -3.19
C GLU A 153 7.89 18.07 -3.38
N ILE A 154 8.61 17.58 -2.37
CA ILE A 154 10.07 17.30 -2.48
C ILE A 154 10.36 16.30 -3.61
N ALA A 155 9.62 15.23 -3.71
CA ALA A 155 9.80 14.22 -4.74
C ALA A 155 9.67 14.83 -6.14
N ARG A 156 8.63 15.64 -6.36
CA ARG A 156 8.36 16.34 -7.61
C ARG A 156 9.48 17.30 -8.01
N GLU A 157 9.98 18.11 -7.05
CA GLU A 157 11.09 19.05 -7.25
C GLU A 157 12.40 18.33 -7.63
N ASN A 158 12.54 17.05 -7.27
CA ASN A 158 13.77 16.28 -7.46
C ASN A 158 13.63 15.15 -8.51
N ASN A 159 12.54 15.11 -9.30
CA ASN A 159 12.24 14.09 -10.31
C ASN A 159 12.20 12.67 -9.72
N VAL A 160 11.76 12.52 -8.49
CA VAL A 160 11.42 11.26 -7.85
C VAL A 160 9.95 10.96 -8.12
N LEU A 161 9.63 9.75 -8.58
CA LEU A 161 8.24 9.36 -8.86
C LEU A 161 7.41 9.35 -7.58
N THR A 162 6.17 9.78 -7.68
CA THR A 162 5.18 9.73 -6.61
C THR A 162 4.11 8.70 -6.92
N SER A 163 3.76 7.90 -5.93
CA SER A 163 2.72 6.90 -6.07
C SER A 163 1.74 6.94 -4.90
N TYR A 164 0.46 6.85 -5.20
CA TYR A 164 -0.61 6.99 -4.22
C TYR A 164 -1.70 5.93 -4.39
N ASP A 165 -2.23 5.45 -3.26
CA ASP A 165 -3.44 4.62 -3.16
C ASP A 165 -4.41 5.31 -2.18
N PRO A 166 -5.59 5.77 -2.59
CA PRO A 166 -6.59 6.32 -1.66
C PRO A 166 -6.94 5.35 -0.55
N ASN A 167 -7.01 4.08 -0.87
CA ASN A 167 -7.28 2.97 0.05
C ASN A 167 -8.40 3.32 1.04
N PHE A 168 -9.52 3.82 0.49
CA PHE A 168 -10.63 4.33 1.24
C PHE A 168 -11.38 3.23 2.00
N THR A 169 -11.69 3.51 3.25
CA THR A 169 -12.60 2.71 4.05
C THR A 169 -13.44 3.60 4.97
N PRO A 170 -14.78 3.44 4.96
CA PRO A 170 -15.69 4.22 5.82
C PRO A 170 -15.52 3.92 7.31
N LEU A 171 -14.72 2.89 7.67
CA LEU A 171 -14.40 2.57 9.06
C LEU A 171 -13.42 3.58 9.70
N ILE A 172 -12.75 4.39 8.89
CA ILE A 172 -11.64 5.26 9.32
C ILE A 172 -11.96 6.73 9.15
N TRP A 173 -12.47 7.13 7.99
CA TRP A 173 -12.79 8.51 7.65
C TRP A 173 -13.98 8.62 6.70
N THR A 174 -14.49 9.82 6.51
CA THR A 174 -15.62 10.11 5.63
C THR A 174 -15.18 10.22 4.18
N GLU A 175 -16.12 10.10 3.24
CA GLU A 175 -15.89 10.30 1.80
C GLU A 175 -15.38 11.71 1.50
N ASP A 176 -15.93 12.73 2.17
CA ASP A 176 -15.52 14.11 1.98
C ASP A 176 -14.07 14.35 2.45
N GLU A 177 -13.69 13.81 3.62
CA GLU A 177 -12.31 13.89 4.11
C GLU A 177 -11.33 13.18 3.15
N ALA A 178 -11.70 12.02 2.61
CA ALA A 178 -10.87 11.26 1.68
C ALA A 178 -10.72 11.99 0.34
N ARG A 179 -11.81 12.55 -0.18
CA ARG A 179 -11.81 13.37 -1.41
C ARG A 179 -10.96 14.62 -1.25
N GLU A 180 -11.13 15.37 -0.16
CA GLU A 180 -10.33 16.56 0.14
C GLU A 180 -8.84 16.23 0.21
N ALA A 181 -8.47 15.15 0.90
CA ALA A 181 -7.09 14.72 1.03
C ALA A 181 -6.45 14.32 -0.32
N PHE A 182 -7.21 13.68 -1.21
CA PHE A 182 -6.78 13.40 -2.58
C PHE A 182 -6.59 14.69 -3.39
N GLU A 183 -7.58 15.60 -3.37
CA GLU A 183 -7.53 16.85 -4.13
C GLU A 183 -6.32 17.72 -3.77
N GLU A 184 -5.89 17.71 -2.50
CA GLU A 184 -4.72 18.47 -2.05
C GLU A 184 -3.39 18.00 -2.64
N ILE A 185 -3.32 16.77 -3.17
CA ILE A 185 -2.10 16.16 -3.70
C ILE A 185 -2.24 15.66 -5.14
N ALA A 186 -3.42 15.74 -5.75
CA ALA A 186 -3.71 15.13 -7.05
C ALA A 186 -2.69 15.50 -8.14
N GLU A 187 -2.31 16.78 -8.22
CA GLU A 187 -1.33 17.28 -9.18
C GLU A 187 0.11 16.85 -8.91
N LEU A 188 0.37 16.28 -7.71
CA LEU A 188 1.67 15.78 -7.31
C LEU A 188 1.84 14.28 -7.59
N ILE A 189 0.79 13.57 -8.04
CA ILE A 189 0.77 12.12 -8.21
C ILE A 189 1.19 11.74 -9.62
N ASP A 190 2.18 10.85 -9.77
CA ASP A 190 2.56 10.26 -11.05
C ASP A 190 1.85 8.93 -11.33
N ILE A 191 1.64 8.12 -10.27
CA ILE A 191 1.05 6.78 -10.33
C ILE A 191 -0.06 6.68 -9.30
N ILE A 192 -1.27 6.32 -9.72
CA ILE A 192 -2.39 6.11 -8.80
C ILE A 192 -2.93 4.68 -8.90
N PHE A 193 -3.24 4.13 -7.73
CA PHE A 193 -4.00 2.88 -7.60
C PHE A 193 -5.41 3.20 -7.11
N ILE A 194 -6.41 2.71 -7.79
CA ILE A 194 -7.83 2.93 -7.45
C ILE A 194 -8.52 1.58 -7.29
N ASN A 195 -9.25 1.39 -6.22
CA ASN A 195 -10.20 0.29 -6.11
C ASN A 195 -11.54 0.73 -6.71
N ALA A 196 -11.98 0.06 -7.79
CA ALA A 196 -13.19 0.41 -8.51
C ALA A 196 -14.46 0.45 -7.64
N LYS A 197 -14.51 -0.37 -6.60
CA LYS A 197 -15.69 -0.45 -5.71
C LYS A 197 -15.68 0.59 -4.60
N ASN A 198 -14.51 0.83 -4.00
CA ASN A 198 -14.39 1.64 -2.79
C ASN A 198 -13.89 3.06 -3.07
N ASP A 199 -12.86 3.19 -3.93
CA ASP A 199 -12.21 4.49 -4.16
C ASP A 199 -12.88 5.28 -5.28
N SER A 200 -13.28 4.61 -6.40
CA SER A 200 -13.88 5.30 -7.55
C SER A 200 -15.07 6.18 -7.18
N PRO A 201 -16.06 5.75 -6.38
CA PRO A 201 -17.18 6.60 -6.01
C PRO A 201 -16.78 7.84 -5.21
N VAL A 202 -15.68 7.75 -4.46
CA VAL A 202 -15.18 8.84 -3.61
C VAL A 202 -14.31 9.82 -4.39
N ILE A 203 -13.42 9.30 -5.25
CA ILE A 203 -12.40 10.10 -5.93
C ILE A 203 -12.87 10.63 -7.28
N CYS A 204 -13.64 9.85 -8.04
CA CYS A 204 -13.92 10.11 -9.44
C CYS A 204 -15.41 10.18 -9.76
N ASP A 205 -16.24 9.30 -9.21
CA ASP A 205 -17.69 9.16 -9.42
C ASP A 205 -18.11 9.15 -10.91
N PHE A 206 -17.41 8.37 -11.75
CA PHE A 206 -17.73 8.22 -13.17
C PHE A 206 -18.43 6.90 -13.48
N ALA A 207 -19.34 6.92 -14.48
CA ALA A 207 -20.08 5.74 -14.91
C ALA A 207 -19.24 4.72 -15.70
N SER A 208 -18.00 5.04 -16.07
CA SER A 208 -17.13 4.13 -16.82
C SER A 208 -15.66 4.33 -16.45
N VAL A 209 -14.93 3.22 -16.45
CA VAL A 209 -13.47 3.17 -16.22
C VAL A 209 -12.71 4.09 -17.20
N ASP A 210 -13.11 4.14 -18.47
CA ASP A 210 -12.47 4.99 -19.47
C ASP A 210 -12.57 6.48 -19.12
N ASN A 211 -13.73 6.94 -18.61
CA ASN A 211 -13.91 8.32 -18.20
C ASN A 211 -13.15 8.64 -16.92
N GLU A 212 -13.09 7.70 -16.00
CA GLU A 212 -12.31 7.82 -14.78
C GLU A 212 -10.82 7.95 -15.08
N ILE A 213 -10.27 7.09 -15.94
CA ILE A 213 -8.87 7.17 -16.37
C ILE A 213 -8.58 8.50 -17.07
N LYS A 214 -9.44 8.96 -17.96
CA LYS A 214 -9.27 10.26 -18.64
C LYS A 214 -9.29 11.44 -17.67
N TYR A 215 -10.21 11.43 -16.72
CA TYR A 215 -10.29 12.45 -15.67
C TYR A 215 -8.99 12.53 -14.85
N LEU A 216 -8.41 11.38 -14.50
CA LEU A 216 -7.15 11.34 -13.76
C LEU A 216 -5.97 11.78 -14.64
N TRP A 217 -5.95 11.45 -15.93
CA TRP A 217 -4.97 11.98 -16.86
C TRP A 217 -5.05 13.50 -17.03
N ASP A 218 -6.26 14.07 -17.09
CA ASP A 218 -6.47 15.52 -17.18
C ASP A 218 -5.95 16.27 -15.95
N ARG A 219 -5.75 15.57 -14.81
CA ARG A 219 -5.09 16.07 -13.60
C ARG A 219 -3.57 15.89 -13.59
N GLY A 220 -3.00 15.34 -14.66
CA GLY A 220 -1.56 15.14 -14.80
C GLY A 220 -1.06 13.80 -14.30
N ILE A 221 -1.92 12.89 -13.83
CA ILE A 221 -1.53 11.57 -13.34
C ILE A 221 -1.18 10.68 -14.54
N GLY A 222 0.10 10.37 -14.73
CA GLY A 222 0.60 9.68 -15.92
C GLY A 222 0.24 8.19 -16.01
N THR A 223 0.16 7.50 -14.86
CA THR A 223 -0.18 6.07 -14.78
C THR A 223 -1.35 5.87 -13.86
N VAL A 224 -2.44 5.32 -14.39
CA VAL A 224 -3.66 5.02 -13.64
C VAL A 224 -3.89 3.52 -13.64
N ILE A 225 -4.06 2.94 -12.45
CA ILE A 225 -4.30 1.51 -12.27
C ILE A 225 -5.59 1.34 -11.48
N ILE A 226 -6.62 0.75 -12.12
CA ILE A 226 -7.92 0.51 -11.49
C ILE A 226 -8.09 -0.97 -11.21
N LYS A 227 -8.23 -1.31 -9.93
CA LYS A 227 -8.42 -2.68 -9.42
C LYS A 227 -9.91 -3.03 -9.46
N SER A 228 -10.34 -3.89 -10.39
CA SER A 228 -11.73 -4.31 -10.55
C SER A 228 -11.94 -5.75 -10.07
N SER A 229 -12.63 -5.91 -8.95
CA SER A 229 -13.01 -7.23 -8.43
C SER A 229 -14.18 -7.85 -9.20
N GLU A 230 -15.03 -7.04 -9.80
CA GLU A 230 -16.17 -7.47 -10.60
C GLU A 230 -15.70 -8.13 -11.90
N GLU A 231 -14.75 -7.51 -12.58
CA GLU A 231 -14.19 -8.01 -13.85
C GLU A 231 -12.96 -8.91 -13.65
N LYS A 232 -12.57 -9.13 -12.39
CA LYS A 232 -11.44 -9.96 -11.99
C LYS A 232 -10.14 -9.58 -12.68
N GLY A 233 -9.78 -8.28 -12.60
CA GLY A 233 -8.58 -7.78 -13.25
C GLY A 233 -8.25 -6.34 -12.91
N TYR A 234 -7.36 -5.78 -13.69
CA TYR A 234 -6.80 -4.46 -13.52
C TYR A 234 -6.83 -3.70 -14.85
N TYR A 235 -7.41 -2.51 -14.85
CA TYR A 235 -7.23 -1.57 -15.96
C TYR A 235 -5.96 -0.77 -15.76
N VAL A 236 -5.23 -0.55 -16.85
CA VAL A 236 -3.96 0.18 -16.87
C VAL A 236 -4.08 1.30 -17.89
N GLY A 237 -4.18 2.53 -17.43
CA GLY A 237 -4.15 3.75 -18.22
C GLY A 237 -2.73 4.31 -18.27
N TYR A 238 -2.11 4.35 -19.44
CA TYR A 238 -0.77 4.88 -19.64
C TYR A 238 -0.56 5.39 -21.06
N GLN A 239 -0.01 6.61 -21.22
CA GLN A 239 0.32 7.22 -22.52
C GLN A 239 -0.86 7.21 -23.51
N GLY A 240 -2.06 7.54 -23.06
CA GLY A 240 -3.28 7.59 -23.90
C GLY A 240 -3.89 6.23 -24.24
N ASN A 241 -3.31 5.13 -23.78
CA ASN A 241 -3.81 3.78 -24.00
C ASN A 241 -4.40 3.21 -22.70
N ILE A 242 -5.49 2.46 -22.85
CA ILE A 242 -6.10 1.69 -21.75
C ILE A 242 -5.97 0.21 -22.09
N SER A 243 -5.39 -0.56 -21.18
CA SER A 243 -5.19 -2.00 -21.30
C SER A 243 -5.82 -2.71 -20.12
N PHE A 244 -6.12 -3.99 -20.26
CA PHE A 244 -6.65 -4.82 -19.18
C PHE A 244 -5.71 -6.01 -18.90
N VAL A 245 -5.44 -6.26 -17.62
CA VAL A 245 -4.69 -7.40 -17.12
C VAL A 245 -5.61 -8.22 -16.24
N GLN A 246 -5.83 -9.48 -16.58
CA GLN A 246 -6.66 -10.38 -15.79
C GLN A 246 -5.97 -10.80 -14.49
N TYR A 247 -6.73 -11.13 -13.45
CA TYR A 247 -6.18 -11.72 -12.23
C TYR A 247 -5.42 -13.01 -12.54
N TYR A 248 -4.26 -13.16 -11.93
CA TYR A 248 -3.48 -14.40 -12.06
C TYR A 248 -4.21 -15.61 -11.46
N CYS A 249 -4.95 -15.43 -10.38
CA CYS A 249 -5.66 -16.49 -9.67
C CYS A 249 -6.98 -15.99 -9.08
N ASP A 250 -8.03 -16.81 -9.17
CA ASP A 250 -9.35 -16.52 -8.56
C ASP A 250 -9.58 -17.32 -7.27
N ASN A 251 -8.72 -18.29 -6.93
CA ASN A 251 -8.90 -19.15 -5.75
C ASN A 251 -8.36 -18.42 -4.51
N THR A 252 -9.26 -17.76 -3.79
CA THR A 252 -8.91 -16.92 -2.64
C THR A 252 -9.24 -17.65 -1.34
N ILE A 253 -8.22 -17.79 -0.47
CA ILE A 253 -8.36 -18.24 0.92
C ILE A 253 -8.47 -17.05 1.86
N ASP A 254 -7.56 -16.06 1.70
CA ASP A 254 -7.56 -14.84 2.50
C ASP A 254 -7.15 -13.65 1.61
N ASN A 255 -8.04 -12.67 1.42
CA ASN A 255 -7.78 -11.49 0.61
C ASN A 255 -7.25 -10.29 1.42
N THR A 256 -6.91 -10.49 2.70
CA THR A 256 -6.35 -9.42 3.54
C THR A 256 -5.00 -8.97 3.00
N GLY A 257 -4.87 -7.68 2.66
CA GLY A 257 -3.63 -7.12 2.11
C GLY A 257 -3.36 -7.46 0.63
N ALA A 258 -4.31 -8.08 -0.08
CA ALA A 258 -4.11 -8.44 -1.50
C ALA A 258 -3.86 -7.21 -2.39
N GLY A 259 -4.62 -6.13 -2.17
CA GLY A 259 -4.41 -4.86 -2.86
C GLY A 259 -3.04 -4.26 -2.59
N ASP A 260 -2.59 -4.34 -1.34
CA ASP A 260 -1.29 -3.80 -0.94
C ASP A 260 -0.13 -4.65 -1.49
N ALA A 261 -0.26 -5.98 -1.45
CA ALA A 261 0.71 -6.88 -2.06
C ALA A 261 0.81 -6.68 -3.58
N PHE A 262 -0.33 -6.49 -4.25
CA PHE A 262 -0.39 -6.09 -5.66
C PHE A 262 0.36 -4.79 -5.90
N ASN A 263 0.06 -3.73 -5.14
CA ASN A 263 0.73 -2.44 -5.26
C ASN A 263 2.25 -2.58 -5.12
N GLY A 264 2.73 -3.33 -4.12
CA GLY A 264 4.16 -3.60 -3.92
C GLY A 264 4.81 -4.28 -5.13
N GLY A 265 4.13 -5.26 -5.74
CA GLY A 265 4.58 -5.92 -6.97
C GLY A 265 4.69 -4.96 -8.15
N VAL A 266 3.70 -4.08 -8.33
CA VAL A 266 3.70 -3.04 -9.37
C VAL A 266 4.82 -2.03 -9.15
N LEU A 267 4.97 -1.52 -7.92
CA LEU A 267 6.01 -0.56 -7.57
C LEU A 267 7.42 -1.12 -7.83
N HIS A 268 7.66 -2.40 -7.46
CA HIS A 268 8.89 -3.10 -7.79
C HIS A 268 9.11 -3.19 -9.31
N GLY A 269 8.07 -3.55 -10.09
CA GLY A 269 8.17 -3.64 -11.54
C GLY A 269 8.54 -2.30 -12.17
N ILE A 270 7.87 -1.21 -11.79
CA ILE A 270 8.12 0.14 -12.31
C ILE A 270 9.55 0.61 -11.96
N THR A 271 9.97 0.47 -10.71
CA THR A 271 11.32 0.88 -10.28
C THR A 271 12.43 0.00 -10.89
N SER A 272 12.07 -1.20 -11.36
CA SER A 272 12.96 -2.07 -12.14
C SER A 272 12.95 -1.78 -13.65
N GLY A 273 12.24 -0.74 -14.10
CA GLY A 273 12.20 -0.31 -15.51
C GLY A 273 11.19 -1.06 -16.39
N MET A 274 10.24 -1.79 -15.80
CA MET A 274 9.16 -2.43 -16.56
C MET A 274 8.14 -1.38 -17.03
N SER A 275 7.48 -1.64 -18.17
CA SER A 275 6.29 -0.87 -18.55
C SER A 275 5.18 -1.07 -17.52
N PRO A 276 4.25 -0.09 -17.32
CA PRO A 276 3.15 -0.24 -16.37
C PRO A 276 2.31 -1.51 -16.58
N TYR A 277 2.08 -1.91 -17.82
CA TYR A 277 1.38 -3.15 -18.15
C TYR A 277 2.11 -4.40 -17.60
N LYS A 278 3.43 -4.51 -17.83
CA LYS A 278 4.24 -5.64 -17.32
C LYS A 278 4.33 -5.60 -15.79
N ALA A 279 4.45 -4.42 -15.20
CA ALA A 279 4.47 -4.25 -13.75
C ALA A 279 3.14 -4.68 -13.10
N VAL A 280 2.00 -4.34 -13.72
CA VAL A 280 0.67 -4.77 -13.25
C VAL A 280 0.52 -6.29 -13.37
N ASN A 281 1.02 -6.91 -14.44
CA ASN A 281 1.03 -8.37 -14.55
C ASN A 281 1.86 -9.02 -13.43
N LEU A 282 3.04 -8.47 -13.12
CA LEU A 282 3.86 -8.93 -11.99
C LEU A 282 3.10 -8.78 -10.65
N GLY A 283 2.48 -7.62 -10.41
CA GLY A 283 1.66 -7.37 -9.23
C GLY A 283 0.47 -8.34 -9.12
N SER A 284 -0.18 -8.67 -10.24
CA SER A 284 -1.25 -9.66 -10.29
C SER A 284 -0.80 -11.05 -9.82
N ILE A 285 0.40 -11.48 -10.23
CA ILE A 285 1.00 -12.74 -9.77
C ILE A 285 1.27 -12.68 -8.26
N VAL A 286 1.85 -11.59 -7.76
CA VAL A 286 2.13 -11.40 -6.32
C VAL A 286 0.85 -11.53 -5.50
N ALA A 287 -0.18 -10.76 -5.86
CA ALA A 287 -1.48 -10.81 -5.18
C ALA A 287 -2.15 -12.20 -5.29
N GLY A 288 -2.13 -12.79 -6.49
CA GLY A 288 -2.73 -14.09 -6.73
C GLY A 288 -2.08 -15.24 -5.96
N LEU A 289 -0.78 -15.18 -5.70
CA LEU A 289 -0.09 -16.12 -4.81
C LEU A 289 -0.38 -15.83 -3.33
N GLN A 290 -0.39 -14.55 -2.97
CA GLN A 290 -0.64 -14.10 -1.61
C GLN A 290 -2.01 -14.57 -1.09
N VAL A 291 -3.08 -14.41 -1.87
CA VAL A 291 -4.45 -14.76 -1.45
C VAL A 291 -4.70 -16.27 -1.26
N GLN A 292 -3.78 -17.12 -1.66
CA GLN A 292 -3.85 -18.57 -1.47
C GLN A 292 -3.42 -19.05 -0.08
N ASN A 293 -3.02 -18.12 0.80
CA ASN A 293 -2.57 -18.44 2.15
C ASN A 293 -3.13 -17.40 3.15
N TYR A 294 -3.11 -17.74 4.44
CA TYR A 294 -3.53 -16.84 5.51
C TYR A 294 -2.45 -15.84 5.90
N GLY A 295 -2.86 -14.57 6.15
CA GLY A 295 -2.05 -13.49 6.68
C GLY A 295 -1.53 -12.52 5.64
N ALA A 296 -1.75 -11.21 5.84
CA ALA A 296 -1.44 -10.16 4.87
C ALA A 296 0.05 -10.16 4.45
N ILE A 297 0.96 -10.04 5.40
CA ILE A 297 2.40 -10.01 5.11
C ILE A 297 3.01 -11.42 5.05
N LYS A 298 2.56 -12.31 5.93
CA LYS A 298 3.12 -13.66 6.01
C LYS A 298 3.01 -14.42 4.69
N SER A 299 1.90 -14.25 3.98
CA SER A 299 1.59 -14.96 2.72
C SER A 299 2.17 -14.30 1.46
N ILE A 300 2.82 -13.14 1.56
CA ILE A 300 3.50 -12.53 0.42
C ILE A 300 4.56 -13.49 -0.13
N PRO A 301 4.52 -13.83 -1.42
CA PRO A 301 5.43 -14.81 -2.03
C PRO A 301 6.87 -14.31 -2.08
N SER A 302 7.78 -15.25 -2.23
CA SER A 302 9.20 -14.98 -2.50
C SER A 302 9.43 -14.56 -3.96
N LYS A 303 10.59 -13.92 -4.21
CA LYS A 303 11.04 -13.56 -5.55
C LYS A 303 11.03 -14.76 -6.51
N ASP A 304 11.56 -15.89 -6.06
CA ASP A 304 11.71 -17.07 -6.92
C ASP A 304 10.36 -17.65 -7.34
N GLU A 305 9.38 -17.69 -6.43
CA GLU A 305 8.02 -18.13 -6.76
C GLU A 305 7.37 -17.22 -7.80
N VAL A 306 7.44 -15.91 -7.63
CA VAL A 306 6.84 -14.94 -8.54
C VAL A 306 7.51 -14.98 -9.91
N TYR A 307 8.84 -14.90 -9.97
CA TYR A 307 9.57 -14.82 -11.24
C TYR A 307 9.60 -16.14 -12.01
N LYS A 308 9.40 -17.28 -11.36
CA LYS A 308 9.19 -18.56 -12.06
C LYS A 308 7.92 -18.51 -12.93
N ILE A 309 6.85 -17.89 -12.42
CA ILE A 309 5.59 -17.75 -13.16
C ILE A 309 5.70 -16.63 -14.19
N PHE A 310 6.23 -15.47 -13.80
CA PHE A 310 6.31 -14.29 -14.63
C PHE A 310 7.12 -14.54 -15.93
N LYS A 311 8.27 -15.24 -15.83
CA LYS A 311 9.09 -15.60 -17.00
C LYS A 311 8.43 -16.64 -17.91
N GLY A 312 7.59 -17.52 -17.38
CA GLY A 312 6.87 -18.51 -18.17
C GLY A 312 5.70 -17.93 -18.97
N GLN A 313 5.39 -16.64 -18.83
CA GLN A 313 4.37 -15.93 -19.62
C GLN A 313 4.97 -15.17 -20.84
N ASP A 314 6.29 -15.00 -20.88
CA ASP A 314 6.99 -14.37 -22.01
C ASP A 314 7.35 -15.41 -23.14
N ASP A 315 7.14 -16.74 -22.90
CA ASP A 315 7.28 -17.84 -23.85
C ASP A 315 5.91 -18.22 -24.48
#